data_ccc5100dcdd19808e41aae0a8c00db80
#
_entry.id   ccc5100dcdd19808e41aae0a8c00db80
#
_cell.length_a   1.000
_cell.length_b   1.000
_cell.length_c   1.000
_cell.angle_alpha   90.00
_cell.angle_beta   90.00
_cell.angle_gamma   90.00
#
_symmetry.space_group_name_H-M   'P 1'
#
loop_
_entity.id
_entity.type
_entity.pdbx_description
1 polymer ?
#
loop_
_entity_poly.entity_id
_entity_poly.type
_entity_poly.pdbx_seq_one_letter_code
_entity_poly.pdbx_strand_id
1 'polypeptide(L)'
;MSDKNIIQFNNVSFAYESNDENRAAKAVLDGFSLSVPEGQFLAVLGHNGCGKSTVAKLINSILVPSSGSITVDGLDTSDDSKITDIRRTVGMVFQNPDNQIVATIVEDDVAFGPENLGIAPDEIRKRVDDSLKAVGMYEYRLREPHKLSGGQKQRVAIAGVLAMNTKCIVMDEPTAMLDPQGRQEVMDTVMMLNKERGITVILITHYMDEAVRADRVAVMDKGNIVLDGTPKQVFRNVEKLKALGLDVPQATELAYKLRKQGMKLPDDILDEKECAAAILAQMEVK
;
A
#
# COMPACT_ATOMS: atom_id res chain seq x y z
N MET A 1 -8.95 -5.59 16.99
CA MET A 1 -7.99 -6.01 15.95
C MET A 1 -7.64 -7.45 16.23
N SER A 2 -7.48 -8.27 15.20
CA SER A 2 -7.06 -9.68 15.35
C SER A 2 -5.64 -9.72 15.90
N ASP A 3 -5.36 -10.62 16.85
CA ASP A 3 -3.97 -10.88 17.35
C ASP A 3 -3.14 -11.67 16.32
N LYS A 4 -3.73 -12.01 15.17
CA LYS A 4 -3.10 -12.81 14.12
C LYS A 4 -2.43 -11.91 13.08
N ASN A 5 -1.13 -12.10 12.86
CA ASN A 5 -0.42 -11.48 11.75
C ASN A 5 -0.75 -12.20 10.44
N ILE A 6 -1.22 -11.46 9.44
CA ILE A 6 -1.42 -12.00 8.09
C ILE A 6 -0.12 -12.05 7.30
N ILE A 7 0.81 -11.13 7.59
CA ILE A 7 2.15 -11.08 6.98
C ILE A 7 3.19 -10.96 8.07
N GLN A 8 4.27 -11.74 7.97
CA GLN A 8 5.38 -11.66 8.89
C GLN A 8 6.71 -11.88 8.15
N PHE A 9 7.61 -10.92 8.31
CA PHE A 9 9.01 -10.98 7.92
C PHE A 9 9.86 -11.22 9.17
N ASN A 10 10.73 -12.21 9.13
CA ASN A 10 11.63 -12.55 10.23
C ASN A 10 13.09 -12.51 9.74
N ASN A 11 13.79 -11.44 10.07
CA ASN A 11 15.22 -11.25 9.79
C ASN A 11 15.57 -11.52 8.31
N VAL A 12 14.82 -10.93 7.39
CA VAL A 12 14.89 -11.19 5.95
C VAL A 12 16.00 -10.38 5.30
N SER A 13 16.86 -11.05 4.52
CA SER A 13 17.81 -10.41 3.63
C SER A 13 17.50 -10.75 2.18
N PHE A 14 17.72 -9.80 1.28
CA PHE A 14 17.52 -9.97 -0.15
C PHE A 14 18.48 -9.09 -0.95
N ALA A 15 19.04 -9.65 -2.02
CA ALA A 15 19.83 -8.96 -3.02
C ALA A 15 19.40 -9.39 -4.42
N TYR A 16 19.36 -8.44 -5.36
CA TYR A 16 19.21 -8.81 -6.79
C TYR A 16 20.52 -9.39 -7.30
N GLU A 17 20.44 -10.39 -8.17
CA GLU A 17 21.60 -10.92 -8.87
C GLU A 17 22.29 -9.80 -9.67
N SER A 18 23.61 -9.75 -9.58
CA SER A 18 24.39 -8.83 -10.40
C SER A 18 24.70 -9.49 -11.74
N ASN A 19 24.33 -8.83 -12.84
CA ASN A 19 24.74 -9.26 -14.18
C ASN A 19 26.25 -9.06 -14.45
N ASP A 20 26.98 -8.46 -13.48
CA ASP A 20 28.39 -8.16 -13.59
C ASP A 20 29.15 -9.08 -12.62
N GLU A 21 29.87 -10.08 -13.13
CA GLU A 21 30.60 -11.08 -12.34
C GLU A 21 31.62 -10.46 -11.36
N ASN A 22 31.98 -9.20 -11.57
CA ASN A 22 32.94 -8.46 -10.73
C ASN A 22 32.28 -7.55 -9.69
N ARG A 23 30.95 -7.48 -9.60
CA ARG A 23 30.25 -6.69 -8.58
C ARG A 23 29.52 -7.61 -7.60
N ALA A 24 29.90 -7.53 -6.33
CA ALA A 24 29.13 -8.14 -5.24
C ALA A 24 27.68 -7.65 -5.29
N ALA A 25 26.71 -8.58 -5.23
CA ALA A 25 25.29 -8.27 -5.18
C ALA A 25 25.04 -7.33 -3.98
N LYS A 26 24.52 -6.14 -4.24
CA LYS A 26 24.23 -5.17 -3.18
C LYS A 26 22.93 -5.59 -2.49
N ALA A 27 23.00 -5.88 -1.19
CA ALA A 27 21.82 -6.16 -0.40
C ALA A 27 20.82 -4.99 -0.47
N VAL A 28 19.57 -5.30 -0.80
CA VAL A 28 18.44 -4.35 -0.81
C VAL A 28 17.72 -4.39 0.53
N LEU A 29 17.61 -5.57 1.14
CA LEU A 29 17.15 -5.79 2.51
C LEU A 29 18.24 -6.54 3.26
N ASP A 30 18.46 -6.15 4.52
CA ASP A 30 19.48 -6.78 5.39
C ASP A 30 18.93 -6.87 6.82
N GLY A 31 18.48 -8.08 7.21
CA GLY A 31 17.87 -8.34 8.51
C GLY A 31 16.50 -7.69 8.71
N PHE A 32 15.76 -7.42 7.62
CA PHE A 32 14.46 -6.76 7.64
C PHE A 32 13.42 -7.58 8.38
N SER A 33 12.69 -6.95 9.30
CA SER A 33 11.60 -7.57 10.04
C SER A 33 10.38 -6.66 10.07
N LEU A 34 9.19 -7.24 9.79
CA LEU A 34 7.92 -6.53 9.77
C LEU A 34 6.79 -7.52 10.09
N SER A 35 5.84 -7.13 10.91
CA SER A 35 4.59 -7.87 11.10
C SER A 35 3.41 -6.98 10.78
N VAL A 36 2.41 -7.55 10.07
CA VAL A 36 1.18 -6.85 9.70
C VAL A 36 -0.02 -7.66 10.21
N PRO A 37 -0.76 -7.15 11.21
CA PRO A 37 -2.00 -7.75 11.69
C PRO A 37 -3.08 -7.80 10.60
N GLU A 38 -3.94 -8.82 10.68
CA GLU A 38 -5.11 -8.93 9.80
C GLU A 38 -6.06 -7.74 10.01
N GLY A 39 -6.54 -7.15 8.91
CA GLY A 39 -7.41 -5.98 8.89
C GLY A 39 -6.71 -4.63 9.08
N GLN A 40 -5.38 -4.59 9.30
CA GLN A 40 -4.65 -3.34 9.45
C GLN A 40 -4.47 -2.63 8.10
N PHE A 41 -4.57 -1.31 8.10
CA PHE A 41 -4.09 -0.47 7.01
C PHE A 41 -2.68 0.05 7.36
N LEU A 42 -1.65 -0.51 6.71
CA LEU A 42 -0.25 -0.10 6.83
C LEU A 42 0.17 0.75 5.63
N ALA A 43 0.68 1.95 5.87
CA ALA A 43 1.40 2.73 4.86
C ALA A 43 2.92 2.52 5.01
N VAL A 44 3.60 2.28 3.88
CA VAL A 44 5.06 2.13 3.83
C VAL A 44 5.65 3.31 3.06
N LEU A 45 6.40 4.15 3.76
CA LEU A 45 7.09 5.32 3.22
C LEU A 45 8.58 5.06 3.07
N GLY A 46 9.24 5.83 2.21
CA GLY A 46 10.70 5.80 2.04
C GLY A 46 11.10 6.37 0.70
N HIS A 47 12.36 6.79 0.56
CA HIS A 47 12.88 7.29 -0.71
C HIS A 47 12.96 6.18 -1.78
N ASN A 48 13.15 6.58 -3.05
CA ASN A 48 13.29 5.62 -4.15
C ASN A 48 14.55 4.75 -3.95
N GLY A 49 14.40 3.44 -4.20
CA GLY A 49 15.49 2.47 -4.05
C GLY A 49 15.77 1.99 -2.62
N CYS A 50 14.97 2.37 -1.60
CA CYS A 50 15.17 1.88 -0.23
C CYS A 50 14.60 0.46 0.02
N GLY A 51 13.96 -0.20 -0.98
CA GLY A 51 13.49 -1.58 -0.87
C GLY A 51 11.99 -1.79 -0.81
N LYS A 52 11.14 -0.75 -0.87
CA LYS A 52 9.66 -0.87 -0.74
C LYS A 52 9.04 -1.83 -1.74
N SER A 53 9.30 -1.65 -3.04
CA SER A 53 8.76 -2.55 -4.08
C SER A 53 9.34 -3.97 -3.99
N THR A 54 10.53 -4.13 -3.41
CA THR A 54 11.11 -5.44 -3.10
C THR A 54 10.32 -6.13 -2.01
N VAL A 55 9.95 -5.43 -0.94
CA VAL A 55 9.07 -5.94 0.12
C VAL A 55 7.73 -6.39 -0.46
N ALA A 56 7.10 -5.57 -1.33
CA ALA A 56 5.84 -5.92 -1.99
C ALA A 56 5.95 -7.23 -2.81
N LYS A 57 7.02 -7.37 -3.60
CA LYS A 57 7.26 -8.56 -4.44
C LYS A 57 7.58 -9.81 -3.62
N LEU A 58 8.26 -9.66 -2.49
CA LEU A 58 8.54 -10.76 -1.57
C LEU A 58 7.26 -11.26 -0.88
N ILE A 59 6.33 -10.37 -0.51
CA ILE A 59 5.03 -10.75 0.05
C ILE A 59 4.23 -11.64 -0.90
N ASN A 60 4.25 -11.32 -2.20
CA ASN A 60 3.46 -12.05 -3.21
C ASN A 60 4.22 -13.23 -3.86
N SER A 61 5.36 -13.65 -3.27
CA SER A 61 6.23 -14.71 -3.81
C SER A 61 6.62 -14.49 -5.29
N ILE A 62 6.79 -13.23 -5.71
CA ILE A 62 7.41 -12.86 -6.99
C ILE A 62 8.94 -12.94 -6.83
N LEU A 63 9.43 -12.64 -5.63
CA LEU A 63 10.83 -12.79 -5.23
C LEU A 63 10.90 -13.74 -4.04
N VAL A 64 12.02 -14.45 -3.91
CA VAL A 64 12.31 -15.34 -2.78
C VAL A 64 13.42 -14.71 -1.94
N PRO A 65 13.32 -14.69 -0.60
CA PRO A 65 14.35 -14.12 0.25
C PRO A 65 15.67 -14.91 0.15
N SER A 66 16.81 -14.22 0.24
CA SER A 66 18.14 -14.86 0.28
C SER A 66 18.42 -15.51 1.63
N SER A 67 17.85 -14.95 2.71
CA SER A 67 17.88 -15.51 4.07
C SER A 67 16.73 -14.98 4.91
N GLY A 68 16.47 -15.58 6.08
CA GLY A 68 15.30 -15.31 6.89
C GLY A 68 14.06 -16.05 6.40
N SER A 69 12.88 -15.68 6.89
CA SER A 69 11.61 -16.27 6.47
C SER A 69 10.50 -15.24 6.33
N ILE A 70 9.59 -15.49 5.39
CA ILE A 70 8.40 -14.66 5.19
C ILE A 70 7.20 -15.59 5.22
N THR A 71 6.20 -15.25 6.03
CA THR A 71 4.94 -15.99 6.02
C THR A 71 3.77 -15.09 5.66
N VAL A 72 2.84 -15.64 4.87
CA VAL A 72 1.58 -15.04 4.47
C VAL A 72 0.44 -15.96 4.91
N ASP A 73 -0.37 -15.50 5.85
CA ASP A 73 -1.43 -16.30 6.52
C ASP A 73 -0.91 -17.65 7.05
N GLY A 74 0.36 -17.67 7.51
CA GLY A 74 1.06 -18.86 8.02
C GLY A 74 1.73 -19.72 6.96
N LEU A 75 1.61 -19.38 5.65
CA LEU A 75 2.28 -20.09 4.56
C LEU A 75 3.65 -19.46 4.28
N ASP A 76 4.69 -20.27 4.15
CA ASP A 76 6.06 -19.82 3.81
C ASP A 76 6.13 -19.42 2.34
N THR A 77 6.62 -18.21 2.04
CA THR A 77 6.75 -17.71 0.68
C THR A 77 7.86 -18.38 -0.13
N SER A 78 8.72 -19.15 0.52
CA SER A 78 9.79 -19.92 -0.12
C SER A 78 9.34 -21.33 -0.54
N ASP A 79 8.12 -21.76 -0.19
CA ASP A 79 7.54 -23.04 -0.58
C ASP A 79 6.77 -22.89 -1.90
N ASP A 80 7.36 -23.35 -3.00
CA ASP A 80 6.77 -23.30 -4.34
C ASP A 80 5.38 -23.94 -4.40
N SER A 81 5.11 -24.97 -3.58
CA SER A 81 3.80 -25.62 -3.53
C SER A 81 2.69 -24.72 -2.98
N LYS A 82 3.02 -23.64 -2.30
CA LYS A 82 2.11 -22.70 -1.66
C LYS A 82 1.90 -21.40 -2.44
N ILE A 83 2.62 -21.17 -3.52
CA ILE A 83 2.58 -19.92 -4.30
C ILE A 83 1.14 -19.55 -4.70
N THR A 84 0.34 -20.51 -5.16
CA THR A 84 -1.05 -20.27 -5.58
C THR A 84 -1.92 -19.82 -4.40
N ASP A 85 -1.79 -20.45 -3.24
CA ASP A 85 -2.55 -20.10 -2.04
C ASP A 85 -2.12 -18.73 -1.47
N ILE A 86 -0.82 -18.42 -1.53
CA ILE A 86 -0.27 -17.12 -1.17
C ILE A 86 -0.85 -16.03 -2.07
N ARG A 87 -0.81 -16.20 -3.39
CA ARG A 87 -1.35 -15.23 -4.37
C ARG A 87 -2.87 -15.10 -4.33
N ARG A 88 -3.58 -16.15 -3.89
CA ARG A 88 -5.01 -16.07 -3.57
C ARG A 88 -5.24 -15.22 -2.32
N THR A 89 -4.37 -15.34 -1.32
CA THR A 89 -4.50 -14.61 -0.03
C THR A 89 -4.11 -13.15 -0.18
N VAL A 90 -3.02 -12.86 -0.91
CA VAL A 90 -2.49 -11.50 -1.10
C VAL A 90 -2.51 -11.12 -2.57
N GLY A 91 -3.38 -10.20 -2.93
CA GLY A 91 -3.38 -9.58 -4.25
C GLY A 91 -2.39 -8.41 -4.33
N MET A 92 -1.84 -8.18 -5.51
CA MET A 92 -0.92 -7.06 -5.75
C MET A 92 -1.47 -6.12 -6.82
N VAL A 93 -1.40 -4.82 -6.54
CA VAL A 93 -1.77 -3.73 -7.46
C VAL A 93 -0.52 -2.91 -7.75
N PHE A 94 -0.18 -2.77 -9.03
CA PHE A 94 1.02 -2.09 -9.49
C PHE A 94 0.79 -0.60 -9.75
N GLN A 95 1.88 0.15 -9.87
CA GLN A 95 1.89 1.58 -10.12
C GLN A 95 1.19 1.98 -11.43
N ASN A 96 1.42 1.21 -12.50
CA ASN A 96 0.82 1.47 -13.80
C ASN A 96 -0.27 0.45 -14.10
N PRO A 97 -1.56 0.83 -14.12
CA PRO A 97 -2.67 -0.07 -14.41
C PRO A 97 -2.63 -0.63 -15.85
N ASP A 98 -2.05 0.09 -16.83
CA ASP A 98 -1.94 -0.39 -18.20
C ASP A 98 -1.02 -1.63 -18.32
N ASN A 99 -0.09 -1.83 -17.38
CA ASN A 99 0.75 -3.02 -17.34
C ASN A 99 0.07 -4.21 -16.64
N GLN A 100 -1.06 -3.98 -15.99
CA GLN A 100 -1.80 -4.99 -15.22
C GLN A 100 -3.04 -5.48 -15.95
N ILE A 101 -3.74 -4.58 -16.67
CA ILE A 101 -4.93 -4.92 -17.45
C ILE A 101 -4.53 -5.65 -18.72
N VAL A 102 -5.06 -6.87 -18.90
CA VAL A 102 -4.69 -7.78 -20.00
C VAL A 102 -5.83 -8.05 -20.98
N ALA A 103 -7.09 -7.89 -20.56
CA ALA A 103 -8.25 -8.13 -21.39
C ALA A 103 -8.72 -6.89 -22.16
N THR A 104 -9.51 -7.10 -23.21
CA THR A 104 -10.08 -6.05 -24.06
C THR A 104 -11.38 -5.48 -23.53
N ILE A 105 -12.01 -6.14 -22.55
CA ILE A 105 -13.24 -5.74 -21.88
C ILE A 105 -13.03 -5.80 -20.37
N VAL A 106 -13.61 -4.84 -19.64
CA VAL A 106 -13.41 -4.68 -18.19
C VAL A 106 -13.82 -5.93 -17.40
N GLU A 107 -15.00 -6.51 -17.68
CA GLU A 107 -15.46 -7.67 -16.91
C GLU A 107 -14.62 -8.91 -17.16
N ASP A 108 -14.07 -9.08 -18.38
CA ASP A 108 -13.19 -10.18 -18.72
C ASP A 108 -11.84 -10.04 -17.99
N ASP A 109 -11.35 -8.81 -17.84
CA ASP A 109 -10.14 -8.53 -17.07
C ASP A 109 -10.29 -8.86 -15.58
N VAL A 110 -11.43 -8.50 -15.00
CA VAL A 110 -11.75 -8.82 -13.60
C VAL A 110 -11.97 -10.33 -13.40
N ALA A 111 -12.48 -11.04 -14.43
CA ALA A 111 -12.66 -12.49 -14.40
C ALA A 111 -11.35 -13.27 -14.49
N PHE A 112 -10.30 -12.70 -15.09
CA PHE A 112 -9.03 -13.37 -15.39
C PHE A 112 -8.39 -14.06 -14.18
N GLY A 113 -8.37 -13.37 -13.01
CA GLY A 113 -7.83 -13.93 -11.76
C GLY A 113 -8.61 -15.17 -11.28
N PRO A 114 -9.93 -15.07 -11.07
CA PRO A 114 -10.80 -16.20 -10.72
C PRO A 114 -10.75 -17.36 -11.70
N GLU A 115 -10.68 -17.12 -13.00
CA GLU A 115 -10.54 -18.15 -14.03
C GLU A 115 -9.24 -18.95 -13.85
N ASN A 116 -8.12 -18.26 -13.66
CA ASN A 116 -6.83 -18.92 -13.40
C ASN A 116 -6.81 -19.71 -12.08
N LEU A 117 -7.66 -19.36 -11.14
CA LEU A 117 -7.86 -20.11 -9.89
C LEU A 117 -8.81 -21.31 -10.05
N GLY A 118 -9.36 -21.56 -11.24
CA GLY A 118 -10.28 -22.67 -11.53
C GLY A 118 -11.63 -22.53 -10.82
N ILE A 119 -12.09 -21.31 -10.57
CA ILE A 119 -13.40 -21.04 -9.94
C ILE A 119 -14.52 -21.40 -10.95
N ALA A 120 -15.65 -21.93 -10.46
CA ALA A 120 -16.79 -22.25 -11.30
C ALA A 120 -17.40 -21.01 -11.99
N PRO A 121 -17.87 -21.09 -13.25
CA PRO A 121 -18.34 -19.94 -14.03
C PRO A 121 -19.42 -19.09 -13.33
N ASP A 122 -20.40 -19.72 -12.70
CA ASP A 122 -21.48 -19.02 -11.99
C ASP A 122 -20.94 -18.19 -10.80
N GLU A 123 -19.96 -18.73 -10.09
CA GLU A 123 -19.29 -18.04 -8.98
C GLU A 123 -18.39 -16.92 -9.51
N ILE A 124 -17.70 -17.11 -10.65
CA ILE A 124 -16.91 -16.05 -11.31
C ILE A 124 -17.81 -14.87 -11.64
N ARG A 125 -18.97 -15.10 -12.29
CA ARG A 125 -19.91 -14.02 -12.65
C ARG A 125 -20.31 -13.20 -11.42
N LYS A 126 -20.66 -13.88 -10.34
CA LYS A 126 -21.02 -13.21 -9.08
C LYS A 126 -19.88 -12.38 -8.52
N ARG A 127 -18.66 -12.95 -8.45
CA ARG A 127 -17.49 -12.27 -7.92
C ARG A 127 -17.10 -11.04 -8.73
N VAL A 128 -17.16 -11.13 -10.07
CA VAL A 128 -16.93 -10.02 -10.98
C VAL A 128 -17.91 -8.88 -10.74
N ASP A 129 -19.21 -9.20 -10.69
CA ASP A 129 -20.24 -8.21 -10.45
C ASP A 129 -20.08 -7.52 -9.08
N ASP A 130 -19.85 -8.30 -8.02
CA ASP A 130 -19.70 -7.80 -6.65
C ASP A 130 -18.41 -6.96 -6.50
N SER A 131 -17.33 -7.35 -7.17
CA SER A 131 -16.06 -6.60 -7.14
C SER A 131 -16.18 -5.30 -7.92
N LEU A 132 -16.78 -5.31 -9.11
CA LEU A 132 -17.00 -4.09 -9.90
C LEU A 132 -17.95 -3.10 -9.21
N LYS A 133 -18.99 -3.60 -8.54
CA LYS A 133 -19.88 -2.76 -7.71
C LYS A 133 -19.13 -2.14 -6.54
N ALA A 134 -18.28 -2.92 -5.87
CA ALA A 134 -17.50 -2.45 -4.74
C ALA A 134 -16.58 -1.27 -5.07
N VAL A 135 -15.99 -1.26 -6.26
CA VAL A 135 -15.10 -0.18 -6.70
C VAL A 135 -15.80 0.89 -7.55
N GLY A 136 -17.15 0.83 -7.68
CA GLY A 136 -17.94 1.79 -8.46
C GLY A 136 -17.70 1.72 -9.98
N MET A 137 -17.33 0.53 -10.50
CA MET A 137 -17.01 0.34 -11.93
C MET A 137 -18.01 -0.55 -12.68
N TYR A 138 -19.13 -0.97 -12.04
CA TYR A 138 -20.08 -1.91 -12.62
C TYR A 138 -20.70 -1.43 -13.95
N GLU A 139 -21.04 -0.13 -14.05
CA GLU A 139 -21.62 0.46 -15.27
C GLU A 139 -20.62 0.50 -16.44
N TYR A 140 -19.34 0.30 -16.15
CA TYR A 140 -18.26 0.26 -17.14
C TYR A 140 -17.86 -1.16 -17.55
N ARG A 141 -18.53 -2.21 -17.04
CA ARG A 141 -18.11 -3.61 -17.19
C ARG A 141 -17.94 -4.08 -18.64
N LEU A 142 -18.77 -3.57 -19.57
CA LEU A 142 -18.71 -3.89 -21.00
C LEU A 142 -17.83 -2.94 -21.82
N ARG A 143 -17.16 -1.98 -21.16
CA ARG A 143 -16.28 -1.04 -21.85
C ARG A 143 -14.87 -1.63 -22.06
N GLU A 144 -14.22 -1.08 -23.06
CA GLU A 144 -12.82 -1.34 -23.33
C GLU A 144 -11.94 -0.54 -22.35
N PRO A 145 -10.95 -1.15 -21.67
CA PRO A 145 -10.13 -0.46 -20.68
C PRO A 145 -9.40 0.78 -21.20
N HIS A 146 -9.00 0.82 -22.47
CA HIS A 146 -8.32 1.99 -23.06
C HIS A 146 -9.21 3.24 -23.13
N LYS A 147 -10.53 3.12 -22.98
CA LYS A 147 -11.50 4.23 -22.92
C LYS A 147 -11.73 4.76 -21.50
N LEU A 148 -11.05 4.21 -20.52
CA LEU A 148 -11.15 4.58 -19.11
C LEU A 148 -10.07 5.61 -18.73
N SER A 149 -10.38 6.46 -17.74
CA SER A 149 -9.36 7.31 -17.10
C SER A 149 -8.36 6.45 -16.28
N GLY A 150 -7.20 7.01 -15.92
CA GLY A 150 -6.22 6.31 -15.10
C GLY A 150 -6.80 5.83 -13.77
N GLY A 151 -7.57 6.66 -13.05
CA GLY A 151 -8.24 6.29 -11.81
C GLY A 151 -9.29 5.19 -11.98
N GLN A 152 -10.03 5.21 -13.11
CA GLN A 152 -10.96 4.13 -13.44
C GLN A 152 -10.24 2.81 -13.71
N LYS A 153 -9.14 2.83 -14.49
CA LYS A 153 -8.30 1.65 -14.74
C LYS A 153 -7.74 1.08 -13.44
N GLN A 154 -7.27 1.93 -12.53
CA GLN A 154 -6.74 1.50 -11.25
C GLN A 154 -7.81 0.82 -10.39
N ARG A 155 -9.05 1.35 -10.38
CA ARG A 155 -10.18 0.69 -9.70
C ARG A 155 -10.55 -0.64 -10.35
N VAL A 156 -10.45 -0.77 -11.66
CA VAL A 156 -10.63 -2.07 -12.35
C VAL A 156 -9.56 -3.06 -11.91
N ALA A 157 -8.29 -2.64 -11.84
CA ALA A 157 -7.21 -3.49 -11.34
C ALA A 157 -7.45 -3.95 -9.89
N ILE A 158 -7.94 -3.05 -9.03
CA ILE A 158 -8.38 -3.40 -7.66
C ILE A 158 -9.54 -4.41 -7.69
N ALA A 159 -10.53 -4.23 -8.57
CA ALA A 159 -11.64 -5.18 -8.72
C ALA A 159 -11.16 -6.58 -9.12
N GLY A 160 -10.18 -6.69 -10.02
CA GLY A 160 -9.57 -7.97 -10.39
C GLY A 160 -8.94 -8.70 -9.21
N VAL A 161 -8.26 -7.95 -8.34
CA VAL A 161 -7.70 -8.50 -7.09
C VAL A 161 -8.81 -8.94 -6.12
N LEU A 162 -9.87 -8.13 -5.96
CA LEU A 162 -11.01 -8.46 -5.10
C LEU A 162 -11.76 -9.70 -5.55
N ALA A 163 -11.92 -9.91 -6.86
CA ALA A 163 -12.62 -11.05 -7.43
C ALA A 163 -11.95 -12.39 -7.08
N MET A 164 -10.66 -12.39 -6.75
CA MET A 164 -9.95 -13.55 -6.22
C MET A 164 -10.29 -13.85 -4.74
N ASN A 165 -11.07 -12.99 -4.08
CA ASN A 165 -11.43 -13.09 -2.65
C ASN A 165 -10.21 -13.01 -1.71
N THR A 166 -9.32 -12.05 -1.98
CA THR A 166 -8.10 -11.82 -1.22
C THR A 166 -8.37 -11.27 0.18
N LYS A 167 -7.53 -11.66 1.15
CA LYS A 167 -7.56 -11.12 2.54
C LYS A 167 -6.69 -9.89 2.71
N CYS A 168 -5.71 -9.73 1.82
CA CYS A 168 -4.76 -8.62 1.85
C CYS A 168 -4.52 -8.07 0.45
N ILE A 169 -4.37 -6.77 0.33
CA ILE A 169 -3.99 -6.09 -0.92
C ILE A 169 -2.70 -5.31 -0.66
N VAL A 170 -1.66 -5.61 -1.45
CA VAL A 170 -0.42 -4.84 -1.49
C VAL A 170 -0.48 -3.91 -2.71
N MET A 171 -0.31 -2.63 -2.49
CA MET A 171 -0.38 -1.60 -3.52
C MET A 171 0.96 -0.88 -3.62
N ASP A 172 1.63 -1.00 -4.76
CA ASP A 172 2.93 -0.36 -5.01
C ASP A 172 2.73 0.93 -5.81
N GLU A 173 2.66 2.07 -5.11
CA GLU A 173 2.45 3.42 -5.64
C GLU A 173 1.22 3.54 -6.57
N PRO A 174 0.03 3.04 -6.17
CA PRO A 174 -1.12 2.88 -7.07
C PRO A 174 -1.69 4.18 -7.62
N THR A 175 -1.32 5.31 -7.05
CA THR A 175 -1.86 6.64 -7.37
C THR A 175 -0.85 7.56 -8.04
N ALA A 176 0.42 7.13 -8.21
CA ALA A 176 1.50 7.98 -8.67
C ALA A 176 1.28 8.57 -10.08
N MET A 177 0.52 7.88 -10.94
CA MET A 177 0.23 8.30 -12.31
C MET A 177 -1.17 8.94 -12.49
N LEU A 178 -1.86 9.25 -11.37
CA LEU A 178 -3.23 9.74 -11.39
C LEU A 178 -3.29 11.26 -11.15
N ASP A 179 -4.30 11.88 -11.71
CA ASP A 179 -4.71 13.23 -11.35
C ASP A 179 -5.26 13.30 -9.92
N PRO A 180 -5.40 14.47 -9.30
CA PRO A 180 -5.85 14.60 -7.92
C PRO A 180 -7.22 13.95 -7.66
N GLN A 181 -8.16 14.04 -8.62
CA GLN A 181 -9.48 13.43 -8.48
C GLN A 181 -9.39 11.90 -8.51
N GLY A 182 -8.68 11.33 -9.49
CA GLY A 182 -8.48 9.88 -9.60
C GLY A 182 -7.77 9.30 -8.39
N ARG A 183 -6.81 10.05 -7.82
CA ARG A 183 -6.13 9.67 -6.58
C ARG A 183 -7.12 9.58 -5.42
N GLN A 184 -7.96 10.61 -5.25
CA GLN A 184 -8.96 10.63 -4.19
C GLN A 184 -9.94 9.44 -4.32
N GLU A 185 -10.45 9.19 -5.53
CA GLU A 185 -11.38 8.09 -5.81
C GLU A 185 -10.79 6.71 -5.50
N VAL A 186 -9.50 6.50 -5.84
CA VAL A 186 -8.77 5.26 -5.51
C VAL A 186 -8.60 5.13 -4.00
N MET A 187 -8.16 6.19 -3.32
CA MET A 187 -7.95 6.16 -1.87
C MET A 187 -9.27 5.97 -1.10
N ASP A 188 -10.37 6.54 -1.54
CA ASP A 188 -11.68 6.32 -0.92
C ASP A 188 -12.13 4.86 -1.09
N THR A 189 -11.86 4.26 -2.26
CA THR A 189 -12.08 2.83 -2.51
C THR A 189 -11.25 1.98 -1.54
N VAL A 190 -9.96 2.27 -1.38
CA VAL A 190 -9.06 1.55 -0.48
C VAL A 190 -9.53 1.64 0.97
N MET A 191 -9.93 2.83 1.41
CA MET A 191 -10.47 3.05 2.76
C MET A 191 -11.73 2.25 3.01
N MET A 192 -12.68 2.25 2.07
CA MET A 192 -13.91 1.46 2.14
C MET A 192 -13.59 -0.04 2.25
N LEU A 193 -12.68 -0.56 1.42
CA LEU A 193 -12.28 -1.97 1.45
C LEU A 193 -11.68 -2.38 2.79
N ASN A 194 -10.84 -1.53 3.37
CA ASN A 194 -10.26 -1.78 4.68
C ASN A 194 -11.31 -1.68 5.81
N LYS A 195 -12.06 -0.57 5.90
CA LYS A 195 -12.93 -0.30 7.05
C LYS A 195 -14.24 -1.09 7.02
N GLU A 196 -14.83 -1.30 5.84
CA GLU A 196 -16.15 -1.96 5.73
C GLU A 196 -16.03 -3.45 5.43
N ARG A 197 -14.98 -3.88 4.70
CA ARG A 197 -14.76 -5.29 4.34
C ARG A 197 -13.68 -5.98 5.14
N GLY A 198 -12.95 -5.27 6.00
CA GLY A 198 -11.90 -5.82 6.85
C GLY A 198 -10.66 -6.30 6.09
N ILE A 199 -10.48 -5.88 4.83
CA ILE A 199 -9.33 -6.28 4.02
C ILE A 199 -8.08 -5.60 4.57
N THR A 200 -7.01 -6.36 4.77
CA THR A 200 -5.70 -5.81 5.12
C THR A 200 -5.14 -5.04 3.93
N VAL A 201 -4.62 -3.85 4.17
CA VAL A 201 -4.01 -3.02 3.12
C VAL A 201 -2.57 -2.70 3.47
N ILE A 202 -1.66 -2.93 2.51
CA ILE A 202 -0.29 -2.42 2.54
C ILE A 202 -0.15 -1.46 1.37
N LEU A 203 -0.06 -0.17 1.69
CA LEU A 203 0.08 0.90 0.70
C LEU A 203 1.52 1.43 0.71
N ILE A 204 2.26 1.17 -0.36
CA ILE A 204 3.52 1.85 -0.62
C ILE A 204 3.20 3.15 -1.33
N THR A 205 3.61 4.26 -0.75
CA THR A 205 3.37 5.59 -1.32
C THR A 205 4.48 6.57 -0.95
N HIS A 206 4.56 7.65 -1.69
CA HIS A 206 5.36 8.84 -1.36
C HIS A 206 4.48 10.06 -1.06
N TYR A 207 3.15 9.91 -1.07
CA TYR A 207 2.20 10.95 -0.73
C TYR A 207 1.83 10.91 0.75
N MET A 208 2.08 12.02 1.46
CA MET A 208 1.87 12.09 2.91
C MET A 208 0.38 12.07 3.28
N ASP A 209 -0.47 12.69 2.48
CA ASP A 209 -1.94 12.71 2.61
C ASP A 209 -2.59 11.32 2.48
N GLU A 210 -1.94 10.40 1.76
CA GLU A 210 -2.36 9.00 1.72
C GLU A 210 -1.94 8.26 2.99
N ALA A 211 -0.69 8.46 3.41
CA ALA A 211 -0.14 7.80 4.59
C ALA A 211 -0.83 8.22 5.91
N VAL A 212 -1.31 9.46 5.99
CA VAL A 212 -2.10 9.96 7.14
C VAL A 212 -3.39 9.16 7.35
N ARG A 213 -3.96 8.57 6.29
CA ARG A 213 -5.19 7.77 6.37
C ARG A 213 -4.99 6.35 6.92
N ALA A 214 -3.75 5.88 7.02
CA ALA A 214 -3.43 4.55 7.50
C ALA A 214 -3.56 4.43 9.03
N ASP A 215 -3.74 3.21 9.52
CA ASP A 215 -3.71 2.92 10.96
C ASP A 215 -2.26 2.96 11.49
N ARG A 216 -1.28 2.61 10.63
CA ARG A 216 0.14 2.53 10.95
C ARG A 216 0.99 2.98 9.77
N VAL A 217 2.08 3.65 10.06
CA VAL A 217 3.07 4.10 9.07
C VAL A 217 4.42 3.51 9.43
N ALA A 218 5.04 2.80 8.48
CA ALA A 218 6.42 2.32 8.56
C ALA A 218 7.29 3.11 7.57
N VAL A 219 8.36 3.72 8.05
CA VAL A 219 9.32 4.45 7.21
C VAL A 219 10.55 3.59 6.98
N MET A 220 10.86 3.34 5.71
CA MET A 220 12.02 2.55 5.30
C MET A 220 13.17 3.45 4.83
N ASP A 221 14.37 3.11 5.26
CA ASP A 221 15.63 3.65 4.74
C ASP A 221 16.65 2.51 4.62
N LYS A 222 17.34 2.45 3.48
CA LYS A 222 18.43 1.46 3.21
C LYS A 222 18.08 0.03 3.60
N GLY A 223 16.87 -0.40 3.24
CA GLY A 223 16.41 -1.77 3.46
C GLY A 223 15.92 -2.09 4.87
N ASN A 224 15.80 -1.11 5.76
CA ASN A 224 15.36 -1.28 7.15
C ASN A 224 14.23 -0.32 7.52
N ILE A 225 13.44 -0.68 8.54
CA ILE A 225 12.44 0.23 9.13
C ILE A 225 13.16 1.14 10.15
N VAL A 226 13.05 2.45 9.95
CA VAL A 226 13.70 3.47 10.80
C VAL A 226 12.73 4.27 11.67
N LEU A 227 11.44 4.28 11.30
CA LEU A 227 10.32 4.78 12.11
C LEU A 227 9.12 3.86 11.90
N ASP A 228 8.35 3.62 12.96
CA ASP A 228 7.18 2.76 12.94
C ASP A 228 6.20 3.24 14.03
N GLY A 229 4.94 3.42 13.67
CA GLY A 229 3.91 3.87 14.62
C GLY A 229 2.66 4.41 13.94
N THR A 230 1.78 5.03 14.72
CA THR A 230 0.64 5.75 14.15
C THR A 230 1.11 6.93 13.30
N PRO A 231 0.29 7.45 12.36
CA PRO A 231 0.63 8.65 11.61
C PRO A 231 1.10 9.81 12.52
N LYS A 232 0.40 10.07 13.62
CA LYS A 232 0.80 11.10 14.61
C LYS A 232 2.19 10.85 15.20
N GLN A 233 2.49 9.61 15.56
CA GLN A 233 3.81 9.25 16.12
C GLN A 233 4.95 9.37 15.10
N VAL A 234 4.68 9.08 13.84
CA VAL A 234 5.70 9.15 12.79
C VAL A 234 5.91 10.58 12.33
N PHE A 235 4.84 11.30 11.96
CA PHE A 235 4.96 12.63 11.36
C PHE A 235 5.40 13.74 12.32
N ARG A 236 5.26 13.57 13.64
CA ARG A 236 5.86 14.51 14.61
C ARG A 236 7.40 14.58 14.52
N ASN A 237 8.06 13.56 13.92
CA ASN A 237 9.51 13.53 13.76
C ASN A 237 9.96 14.29 12.49
N VAL A 238 9.51 15.53 12.30
CA VAL A 238 9.71 16.33 11.09
C VAL A 238 11.18 16.40 10.67
N GLU A 239 12.11 16.68 11.61
CA GLU A 239 13.54 16.81 11.30
C GLU A 239 14.14 15.49 10.79
N LYS A 240 13.76 14.36 11.43
CA LYS A 240 14.23 13.04 11.02
C LYS A 240 13.71 12.65 9.64
N LEU A 241 12.43 12.91 9.35
CA LEU A 241 11.82 12.62 8.04
C LEU A 241 12.50 13.47 6.94
N LYS A 242 12.71 14.76 7.18
CA LYS A 242 13.41 15.64 6.23
C LYS A 242 14.87 15.23 6.01
N ALA A 243 15.56 14.77 7.05
CA ALA A 243 16.92 14.24 6.93
C ALA A 243 16.99 12.96 6.08
N LEU A 244 15.89 12.18 6.02
CA LEU A 244 15.71 11.02 5.15
C LEU A 244 15.25 11.38 3.73
N GLY A 245 15.10 12.68 3.40
CA GLY A 245 14.60 13.14 2.11
C GLY A 245 13.10 12.92 1.91
N LEU A 246 12.35 12.78 3.00
CA LEU A 246 10.90 12.63 2.97
C LEU A 246 10.21 13.92 3.40
N ASP A 247 9.04 14.16 2.80
CA ASP A 247 8.17 15.24 3.22
C ASP A 247 7.33 14.85 4.46
N VAL A 248 6.59 15.82 4.96
CA VAL A 248 5.56 15.66 6.01
C VAL A 248 4.26 16.31 5.53
N PRO A 249 3.10 15.99 6.12
CA PRO A 249 1.85 16.67 5.79
C PRO A 249 2.01 18.20 5.88
N GLN A 250 1.36 18.94 4.98
CA GLN A 250 1.51 20.40 4.92
C GLN A 250 1.13 21.09 6.23
N ALA A 251 0.06 20.62 6.88
CA ALA A 251 -0.36 21.13 8.18
C ALA A 251 0.68 20.87 9.28
N THR A 252 1.30 19.68 9.27
CA THR A 252 2.40 19.31 10.18
C THR A 252 3.61 20.24 9.96
N GLU A 253 3.97 20.49 8.71
CA GLU A 253 5.10 21.37 8.39
C GLU A 253 4.85 22.81 8.83
N LEU A 254 3.62 23.32 8.58
CA LEU A 254 3.22 24.66 9.02
C LEU A 254 3.30 24.77 10.56
N ALA A 255 2.68 23.85 11.28
CA ALA A 255 2.71 23.82 12.74
C ALA A 255 4.15 23.75 13.29
N TYR A 256 5.00 22.94 12.69
CA TYR A 256 6.42 22.85 13.04
C TYR A 256 7.16 24.19 12.84
N LYS A 257 6.95 24.88 11.70
CA LYS A 257 7.57 26.20 11.44
C LYS A 257 7.09 27.26 12.43
N LEU A 258 5.78 27.28 12.74
CA LEU A 258 5.20 28.23 13.72
C LEU A 258 5.71 27.95 15.14
N ARG A 259 5.88 26.68 15.53
CA ARG A 259 6.51 26.30 16.83
C ARG A 259 7.94 26.81 16.92
N LYS A 260 8.74 26.72 15.84
CA LYS A 260 10.10 27.28 15.81
C LYS A 260 10.14 28.81 15.94
N GLN A 261 9.03 29.49 15.62
CA GLN A 261 8.86 30.93 15.83
C GLN A 261 8.26 31.29 17.20
N GLY A 262 8.09 30.31 18.10
CA GLY A 262 7.64 30.52 19.47
C GLY A 262 6.15 30.31 19.72
N MET A 263 5.34 29.88 18.73
CA MET A 263 3.95 29.51 18.98
C MET A 263 3.87 28.18 19.74
N LYS A 264 2.96 28.09 20.71
CA LYS A 264 2.74 26.88 21.52
C LYS A 264 1.69 25.97 20.83
N LEU A 265 2.06 25.30 19.76
CA LEU A 265 1.18 24.36 19.02
C LEU A 265 1.54 22.91 19.38
N PRO A 266 0.56 21.96 19.31
CA PRO A 266 0.83 20.53 19.40
C PRO A 266 1.85 20.07 18.33
N ASP A 267 2.57 18.98 18.62
CA ASP A 267 3.59 18.45 17.69
C ASP A 267 3.08 17.31 16.82
N ASP A 268 1.82 16.92 17.01
CA ASP A 268 1.18 15.78 16.37
C ASP A 268 0.03 16.19 15.41
N ILE A 269 0.00 17.44 14.97
CA ILE A 269 -0.96 17.96 13.98
C ILE A 269 -0.74 17.27 12.63
N LEU A 270 -1.81 16.74 12.03
CA LEU A 270 -1.77 16.03 10.75
C LEU A 270 -2.55 16.72 9.63
N ASP A 271 -3.65 17.40 9.94
CA ASP A 271 -4.54 18.02 8.96
C ASP A 271 -4.77 19.50 9.19
N GLU A 272 -5.37 20.16 8.18
CA GLU A 272 -5.61 21.61 8.20
C GLU A 272 -6.61 22.02 9.28
N LYS A 273 -7.57 21.17 9.63
CA LYS A 273 -8.59 21.47 10.63
C LYS A 273 -7.97 21.47 12.04
N GLU A 274 -7.14 20.45 12.34
CA GLU A 274 -6.37 20.40 13.58
C GLU A 274 -5.44 21.62 13.69
N CYS A 275 -4.75 21.98 12.59
CA CYS A 275 -3.84 23.13 12.55
C CYS A 275 -4.59 24.45 12.78
N ALA A 276 -5.67 24.68 12.07
CA ALA A 276 -6.48 25.90 12.20
C ALA A 276 -7.04 26.05 13.62
N ALA A 277 -7.60 24.96 14.19
CA ALA A 277 -8.12 24.98 15.55
C ALA A 277 -7.04 25.31 16.59
N ALA A 278 -5.85 24.72 16.45
CA ALA A 278 -4.73 24.98 17.34
C ALA A 278 -4.21 26.44 17.25
N ILE A 279 -4.19 27.02 16.05
CA ILE A 279 -3.81 28.44 15.84
C ILE A 279 -4.86 29.38 16.46
N LEU A 280 -6.15 29.15 16.21
CA LEU A 280 -7.23 29.97 16.73
C LEU A 280 -7.21 29.97 18.27
N ALA A 281 -7.06 28.81 18.89
CA ALA A 281 -6.96 28.72 20.38
C ALA A 281 -5.79 29.52 20.93
N GLN A 282 -4.70 29.73 20.22
CA GLN A 282 -3.58 30.57 20.63
C GLN A 282 -3.85 32.07 20.42
N MET A 283 -4.74 32.44 19.51
CA MET A 283 -5.10 33.83 19.26
C MET A 283 -6.14 34.36 20.29
N GLU A 284 -7.01 33.48 20.77
CA GLU A 284 -8.03 33.82 21.80
C GLU A 284 -7.44 33.99 23.20
N VAL A 285 -6.24 33.52 23.48
CA VAL A 285 -5.54 33.60 24.77
C VAL A 285 -4.72 34.91 24.91
N LYS A 286 -4.70 35.76 23.90
CA LYS A 286 -4.10 37.10 23.94
C LYS A 286 -5.16 38.17 24.17
#